data_244cd2b390174ed017aa6eed4ec39e19
#
_entry.id   244cd2b390174ed017aa6eed4ec39e19
#
_cell.length_a   1.000
_cell.length_b   1.000
_cell.length_c   1.000
_cell.angle_alpha   90.00
_cell.angle_beta   90.00
_cell.angle_gamma   90.00
#
_symmetry.space_group_name_H-M   'P 1'
#
loop_
_entity.id
_entity.type
_entity.pdbx_description
1 polymer ?
#
loop_
_entity_poly.entity_id
_entity_poly.type
_entity_poly.pdbx_seq_one_letter_code
_entity_poly.pdbx_strand_id
1 'polypeptide(L)'
;MSDCVIKNSRRVFVKQASLALLGTSLATTSILKAQEFLGKKQPTPKIILGVQTYTYRNFDLETALKKMKELGVTQAEFYQKHIPATSTPEQLKAILNLCNEYGVKPVAFGVQKFTKDHDANKKMFDFGKAIGLTAISADPDPDSFESLDKLCAEYKIAVAIHPHGPAGKGQLHRWYSAELIMAGVKDHHPLIGSCLDTGHLIRSAQLGKNLDPATEVRTMGKRNFGMHLKDHDNKKHTDVVFGKGVLDVDSVLKALSDVGFNGMISIEYEANPQDPSPDLKACIDIFNTAVKKIS
;
A
#
# COMPACT_ATOMS: atom_id res chain seq x y z
N MET A 1 77.89 -8.80 31.29
CA MET A 1 77.40 -9.05 32.63
C MET A 1 75.95 -8.82 32.59
N SER A 2 75.23 -9.79 32.31
CA SER A 2 74.60 -10.95 32.97
C SER A 2 73.33 -10.52 33.71
N ASP A 3 72.32 -11.12 33.26
CA ASP A 3 71.16 -11.61 33.97
C ASP A 3 70.10 -10.64 34.54
N CYS A 4 69.03 -10.53 33.89
CA CYS A 4 67.70 -10.69 34.49
C CYS A 4 66.62 -10.88 33.44
N VAL A 5 66.40 -12.09 33.03
CA VAL A 5 65.21 -12.50 32.22
C VAL A 5 64.54 -13.66 32.95
N ILE A 6 63.22 -13.70 32.87
CA ILE A 6 62.33 -14.80 33.25
C ILE A 6 61.76 -14.75 34.67
N LYS A 7 60.63 -14.06 34.83
CA LYS A 7 59.57 -14.49 35.75
C LYS A 7 58.25 -13.73 35.51
N ASN A 8 57.69 -13.77 34.30
CA ASN A 8 56.36 -13.20 34.15
C ASN A 8 55.49 -13.84 33.04
N SER A 9 55.74 -15.10 32.60
CA SER A 9 55.06 -15.65 31.45
C SER A 9 53.81 -16.52 31.75
N ARG A 10 53.58 -16.94 33.01
CA ARG A 10 52.41 -17.83 33.30
C ARG A 10 51.14 -17.15 33.72
N ARG A 11 51.16 -15.92 34.24
CA ARG A 11 49.94 -15.20 34.64
C ARG A 11 49.27 -14.46 33.50
N VAL A 12 49.95 -14.07 32.45
CA VAL A 12 49.41 -13.38 31.28
C VAL A 12 48.70 -14.38 30.36
N PHE A 13 49.21 -15.63 30.27
CA PHE A 13 48.58 -16.65 29.38
C PHE A 13 47.22 -17.14 29.88
N VAL A 14 46.97 -17.21 31.19
CA VAL A 14 45.69 -17.61 31.77
C VAL A 14 44.61 -16.51 31.58
N LYS A 15 45.03 -15.23 31.61
CA LYS A 15 44.07 -14.12 31.37
C LYS A 15 43.68 -13.98 29.90
N GLN A 16 44.53 -14.27 28.95
CA GLN A 16 44.22 -14.22 27.53
C GLN A 16 43.38 -15.42 27.08
N ALA A 17 43.57 -16.61 27.65
CA ALA A 17 42.74 -17.78 27.36
C ALA A 17 41.30 -17.62 27.86
N SER A 18 41.09 -16.92 28.99
CA SER A 18 39.74 -16.68 29.54
C SER A 18 38.96 -15.65 28.74
N LEU A 19 39.60 -14.65 28.13
CA LEU A 19 38.90 -13.69 27.24
C LEU A 19 38.55 -14.30 25.87
N ALA A 20 39.36 -15.23 25.35
CA ALA A 20 39.09 -15.91 24.09
C ALA A 20 37.88 -16.87 24.18
N LEU A 21 37.70 -17.53 25.32
CA LEU A 21 36.54 -18.43 25.54
C LEU A 21 35.22 -17.68 25.74
N LEU A 22 35.23 -16.47 26.31
CA LEU A 22 34.04 -15.63 26.45
C LEU A 22 33.64 -14.95 25.12
N GLY A 23 34.61 -14.61 24.26
CA GLY A 23 34.34 -14.04 22.94
C GLY A 23 33.70 -15.04 21.96
N THR A 24 34.11 -16.30 22.01
CA THR A 24 33.57 -17.35 21.11
C THR A 24 32.14 -17.77 21.49
N SER A 25 31.75 -17.75 22.76
CA SER A 25 30.41 -18.10 23.21
C SER A 25 29.36 -17.02 22.87
N LEU A 26 29.77 -15.75 22.90
CA LEU A 26 28.88 -14.62 22.50
C LEU A 26 28.70 -14.53 20.98
N ALA A 27 29.75 -14.82 20.20
CA ALA A 27 29.70 -14.84 18.76
C ALA A 27 28.85 -16.00 18.22
N THR A 28 28.99 -17.20 18.82
CA THR A 28 28.19 -18.38 18.44
C THR A 28 26.72 -18.23 18.79
N THR A 29 26.38 -17.62 19.94
CA THR A 29 24.99 -17.33 20.32
C THR A 29 24.35 -16.28 19.42
N SER A 30 25.09 -15.30 18.94
CA SER A 30 24.62 -14.28 18.01
C SER A 30 24.40 -14.85 16.61
N ILE A 31 25.28 -15.74 16.14
CA ILE A 31 25.15 -16.43 14.85
C ILE A 31 23.99 -17.41 14.87
N LEU A 32 23.81 -18.18 15.96
CA LEU A 32 22.68 -19.10 16.12
C LEU A 32 21.34 -18.35 16.17
N LYS A 33 21.24 -17.22 16.89
CA LYS A 33 20.06 -16.37 16.88
C LYS A 33 19.80 -15.73 15.51
N ALA A 34 20.82 -15.34 14.78
CA ALA A 34 20.68 -14.81 13.42
C ALA A 34 20.22 -15.91 12.45
N GLN A 35 20.72 -17.14 12.57
CA GLN A 35 20.25 -18.28 11.76
C GLN A 35 18.83 -18.70 12.11
N GLU A 36 18.44 -18.66 13.38
CA GLU A 36 17.07 -18.94 13.82
C GLU A 36 16.09 -17.86 13.37
N PHE A 37 16.54 -16.60 13.23
CA PHE A 37 15.77 -15.50 12.66
C PHE A 37 15.64 -15.62 11.13
N LEU A 38 16.68 -16.08 10.43
CA LEU A 38 16.69 -16.33 8.99
C LEU A 38 15.90 -17.59 8.59
N GLY A 39 15.72 -18.55 9.52
CA GLY A 39 14.99 -19.79 9.28
C GLY A 39 13.47 -19.71 9.51
N LYS A 40 12.97 -18.65 10.14
CA LYS A 40 11.52 -18.43 10.25
C LYS A 40 11.00 -17.89 8.93
N LYS A 41 10.38 -18.77 8.14
CA LYS A 41 9.59 -18.35 6.97
C LYS A 41 8.65 -17.23 7.43
N GLN A 42 8.90 -16.00 6.97
CA GLN A 42 7.97 -14.90 7.24
C GLN A 42 6.58 -15.36 6.77
N PRO A 43 5.52 -15.14 7.56
CA PRO A 43 4.19 -15.50 7.10
C PRO A 43 3.97 -14.83 5.74
N THR A 44 3.58 -15.62 4.75
CA THR A 44 3.29 -15.12 3.40
C THR A 44 2.30 -13.96 3.53
N PRO A 45 2.61 -12.75 3.05
CA PRO A 45 1.71 -11.61 3.14
C PRO A 45 0.37 -12.01 2.53
N LYS A 46 -0.71 -11.84 3.27
CA LYS A 46 -2.05 -12.11 2.74
C LYS A 46 -2.46 -10.93 1.87
N ILE A 47 -2.04 -10.96 0.61
CA ILE A 47 -2.47 -9.99 -0.39
C ILE A 47 -3.96 -10.18 -0.64
N ILE A 48 -4.75 -9.14 -0.37
CA ILE A 48 -6.20 -9.15 -0.54
C ILE A 48 -6.52 -8.38 -1.82
N LEU A 49 -7.22 -9.04 -2.74
CA LEU A 49 -7.72 -8.40 -3.95
C LEU A 49 -9.08 -7.76 -3.69
N GLY A 50 -9.21 -6.52 -4.10
CA GLY A 50 -10.46 -5.77 -4.14
C GLY A 50 -10.60 -4.99 -5.44
N VAL A 51 -11.63 -4.18 -5.51
CA VAL A 51 -11.90 -3.26 -6.62
C VAL A 51 -12.11 -1.86 -6.07
N GLN A 52 -11.49 -0.86 -6.72
CA GLN A 52 -11.88 0.53 -6.54
C GLN A 52 -13.19 0.77 -7.29
N THR A 53 -14.23 1.15 -6.57
CA THR A 53 -15.59 1.24 -7.14
C THR A 53 -15.76 2.33 -8.18
N TYR A 54 -14.78 3.22 -8.36
CA TYR A 54 -14.73 4.15 -9.50
C TYR A 54 -14.72 3.42 -10.85
N THR A 55 -14.23 2.17 -10.91
CA THR A 55 -14.38 1.26 -12.06
C THR A 55 -15.83 1.18 -12.52
N TYR A 56 -16.76 1.19 -11.58
CA TYR A 56 -18.21 1.13 -11.81
C TYR A 56 -18.91 2.50 -11.70
N ARG A 57 -18.20 3.60 -11.97
CA ARG A 57 -18.70 4.98 -11.79
C ARG A 57 -19.97 5.33 -12.54
N ASN A 58 -20.31 4.58 -13.60
CA ASN A 58 -21.54 4.78 -14.40
C ASN A 58 -22.75 4.02 -13.83
N PHE A 59 -22.55 3.20 -12.80
CA PHE A 59 -23.60 2.41 -12.18
C PHE A 59 -23.99 3.00 -10.81
N ASP A 60 -25.17 2.63 -10.31
CA ASP A 60 -25.53 2.82 -8.92
C ASP A 60 -24.81 1.81 -8.02
N LEU A 61 -24.91 2.01 -6.71
CA LEU A 61 -24.25 1.17 -5.73
C LEU A 61 -24.67 -0.30 -5.84
N GLU A 62 -25.97 -0.57 -5.93
CA GLU A 62 -26.49 -1.93 -5.94
C GLU A 62 -26.02 -2.70 -7.16
N THR A 63 -26.11 -2.09 -8.34
CA THR A 63 -25.60 -2.67 -9.59
C THR A 63 -24.09 -2.91 -9.53
N ALA A 64 -23.31 -1.98 -8.97
CA ALA A 64 -21.87 -2.15 -8.78
C ALA A 64 -21.56 -3.34 -7.85
N LEU A 65 -22.28 -3.45 -6.73
CA LEU A 65 -22.12 -4.57 -5.77
C LEU A 65 -22.49 -5.91 -6.42
N LYS A 66 -23.58 -5.97 -7.18
CA LYS A 66 -23.98 -7.16 -7.92
C LYS A 66 -22.88 -7.62 -8.88
N LYS A 67 -22.36 -6.70 -9.71
CA LYS A 67 -21.29 -6.99 -10.67
C LYS A 67 -20.01 -7.47 -9.96
N MET A 68 -19.63 -6.85 -8.84
CA MET A 68 -18.48 -7.30 -8.03
C MET A 68 -18.71 -8.70 -7.46
N LYS A 69 -19.90 -9.00 -6.94
CA LYS A 69 -20.25 -10.35 -6.45
C LYS A 69 -20.14 -11.41 -7.53
N GLU A 70 -20.63 -11.13 -8.75
CA GLU A 70 -20.53 -12.02 -9.90
C GLU A 70 -19.09 -12.35 -10.29
N LEU A 71 -18.15 -11.43 -10.01
CA LEU A 71 -16.71 -11.61 -10.21
C LEU A 71 -15.99 -12.23 -9.02
N GLY A 72 -16.71 -12.57 -7.93
CA GLY A 72 -16.12 -13.12 -6.71
C GLY A 72 -15.35 -12.10 -5.87
N VAL A 73 -15.55 -10.81 -6.08
CA VAL A 73 -14.94 -9.73 -5.30
C VAL A 73 -15.66 -9.60 -3.96
N THR A 74 -14.92 -9.71 -2.86
CA THR A 74 -15.49 -9.67 -1.49
C THR A 74 -15.07 -8.43 -0.70
N GLN A 75 -14.22 -7.59 -1.26
CA GLN A 75 -13.74 -6.37 -0.63
C GLN A 75 -13.63 -5.26 -1.67
N ALA A 76 -13.86 -4.02 -1.25
CA ALA A 76 -13.77 -2.89 -2.15
C ALA A 76 -13.25 -1.64 -1.45
N GLU A 77 -12.61 -0.80 -2.24
CA GLU A 77 -12.40 0.60 -1.96
C GLU A 77 -13.54 1.39 -2.57
N PHE A 78 -14.24 2.15 -1.74
CA PHE A 78 -15.39 2.92 -2.20
C PHE A 78 -15.03 4.38 -2.49
N TYR A 79 -15.80 5.01 -3.35
CA TYR A 79 -15.70 6.43 -3.62
C TYR A 79 -17.00 7.17 -3.34
N GLN A 80 -16.94 8.49 -3.32
CA GLN A 80 -17.97 9.41 -2.84
C GLN A 80 -19.37 9.18 -3.46
N LYS A 81 -19.47 8.76 -4.72
CA LYS A 81 -20.79 8.53 -5.36
C LYS A 81 -21.48 7.29 -4.82
N HIS A 82 -20.73 6.23 -4.50
CA HIS A 82 -21.30 4.97 -4.02
C HIS A 82 -21.58 4.99 -2.52
N ILE A 83 -20.70 5.60 -1.72
CA ILE A 83 -20.92 5.82 -0.29
C ILE A 83 -20.63 7.29 0.04
N PRO A 84 -21.62 8.19 0.05
CA PRO A 84 -21.38 9.59 0.37
C PRO A 84 -20.93 9.74 1.84
N ALA A 85 -19.78 10.41 2.06
CA ALA A 85 -19.27 10.66 3.41
C ALA A 85 -20.19 11.59 4.25
N THR A 86 -21.16 12.23 3.60
CA THR A 86 -22.19 13.06 4.22
C THR A 86 -23.46 12.30 4.61
N SER A 87 -23.48 10.96 4.41
CA SER A 87 -24.64 10.13 4.73
C SER A 87 -24.96 10.17 6.23
N THR A 88 -26.26 10.16 6.55
CA THR A 88 -26.70 10.02 7.94
C THR A 88 -26.39 8.61 8.48
N PRO A 89 -26.41 8.40 9.80
CA PRO A 89 -26.21 7.06 10.38
C PRO A 89 -27.20 6.02 9.83
N GLU A 90 -28.45 6.39 9.57
CA GLU A 90 -29.49 5.52 9.00
C GLU A 90 -29.16 5.15 7.56
N GLN A 91 -28.72 6.13 6.76
CA GLN A 91 -28.27 5.90 5.37
C GLN A 91 -27.04 4.99 5.34
N LEU A 92 -26.04 5.24 6.18
CA LEU A 92 -24.85 4.37 6.28
C LEU A 92 -25.23 2.94 6.66
N LYS A 93 -26.15 2.78 7.63
CA LYS A 93 -26.65 1.45 8.00
C LYS A 93 -27.32 0.74 6.83
N ALA A 94 -28.15 1.43 6.04
CA ALA A 94 -28.79 0.85 4.85
C ALA A 94 -27.74 0.44 3.79
N ILE A 95 -26.76 1.31 3.53
CA ILE A 95 -25.66 1.04 2.60
C ILE A 95 -24.83 -0.19 3.06
N LEU A 96 -24.47 -0.25 4.34
CA LEU A 96 -23.68 -1.36 4.88
C LEU A 96 -24.46 -2.68 4.86
N ASN A 97 -25.77 -2.63 5.10
CA ASN A 97 -26.63 -3.81 4.95
C ASN A 97 -26.64 -4.31 3.50
N LEU A 98 -26.74 -3.39 2.52
CA LEU A 98 -26.66 -3.74 1.11
C LEU A 98 -25.29 -4.33 0.75
N CYS A 99 -24.18 -3.72 1.20
CA CYS A 99 -22.84 -4.27 1.02
C CYS A 99 -22.74 -5.70 1.58
N ASN A 100 -23.32 -5.93 2.77
CA ASN A 100 -23.31 -7.25 3.42
C ASN A 100 -24.16 -8.29 2.66
N GLU A 101 -25.31 -7.90 2.11
CA GLU A 101 -26.17 -8.75 1.28
C GLU A 101 -25.45 -9.26 0.02
N TYR A 102 -24.67 -8.38 -0.61
CA TYR A 102 -23.86 -8.74 -1.77
C TYR A 102 -22.51 -9.38 -1.37
N GLY A 103 -22.15 -9.40 -0.09
CA GLY A 103 -20.92 -9.99 0.41
C GLY A 103 -19.66 -9.16 0.05
N VAL A 104 -19.80 -7.85 -0.17
CA VAL A 104 -18.69 -6.94 -0.51
C VAL A 104 -18.45 -6.01 0.68
N LYS A 105 -17.31 -6.17 1.35
CA LYS A 105 -16.95 -5.38 2.53
C LYS A 105 -16.22 -4.09 2.14
N PRO A 106 -16.62 -2.90 2.64
CA PRO A 106 -15.79 -1.71 2.58
C PRO A 106 -14.51 -1.91 3.40
N VAL A 107 -13.34 -1.59 2.84
CA VAL A 107 -12.05 -1.66 3.53
C VAL A 107 -11.21 -0.40 3.35
N ALA A 108 -11.42 0.32 2.26
CA ALA A 108 -10.81 1.61 1.98
C ALA A 108 -11.82 2.56 1.33
N PHE A 109 -11.48 3.83 1.28
CA PHE A 109 -12.30 4.88 0.70
C PHE A 109 -11.40 5.97 0.11
N GLY A 110 -11.75 6.49 -1.07
CA GLY A 110 -11.01 7.63 -1.64
C GLY A 110 -11.33 7.88 -3.13
N VAL A 111 -10.65 8.81 -3.77
CA VAL A 111 -9.50 9.56 -3.22
C VAL A 111 -10.02 10.80 -2.47
N GLN A 112 -9.62 10.97 -1.23
CA GLN A 112 -10.09 12.04 -0.35
C GLN A 112 -9.08 13.19 -0.28
N LYS A 113 -9.57 14.41 -0.41
CA LYS A 113 -8.78 15.62 -0.16
C LYS A 113 -8.72 15.90 1.34
N PHE A 114 -7.50 16.14 1.85
CA PHE A 114 -7.28 16.66 3.21
C PHE A 114 -6.62 18.03 3.14
N THR A 115 -7.04 18.93 4.04
CA THR A 115 -6.53 20.29 4.15
C THR A 115 -6.12 20.58 5.60
N LYS A 116 -5.71 21.79 5.91
CA LYS A 116 -5.43 22.22 7.30
C LYS A 116 -6.65 22.25 8.23
N ASP A 117 -7.87 22.15 7.69
CA ASP A 117 -9.11 22.14 8.48
C ASP A 117 -9.24 20.80 9.24
N HIS A 118 -8.87 20.83 10.52
CA HIS A 118 -8.89 19.65 11.39
C HIS A 118 -10.29 19.07 11.56
N ASP A 119 -11.32 19.92 11.70
CA ASP A 119 -12.68 19.46 11.94
C ASP A 119 -13.28 18.79 10.69
N ALA A 120 -12.97 19.31 9.52
CA ALA A 120 -13.33 18.66 8.26
C ALA A 120 -12.61 17.31 8.09
N ASN A 121 -11.32 17.26 8.40
CA ASN A 121 -10.55 16.02 8.36
C ASN A 121 -11.11 14.99 9.37
N LYS A 122 -11.43 15.44 10.60
CA LYS A 122 -11.99 14.57 11.64
C LYS A 122 -13.31 13.93 11.21
N LYS A 123 -14.20 14.67 10.56
CA LYS A 123 -15.47 14.12 10.02
C LYS A 123 -15.24 12.96 9.05
N MET A 124 -14.18 13.04 8.23
CA MET A 124 -13.80 11.94 7.32
C MET A 124 -13.31 10.71 8.09
N PHE A 125 -12.56 10.89 9.18
CA PHE A 125 -12.13 9.78 10.05
C PHE A 125 -13.30 9.19 10.84
N ASP A 126 -14.24 10.02 11.33
CA ASP A 126 -15.48 9.56 11.97
C ASP A 126 -16.29 8.68 11.00
N PHE A 127 -16.46 9.13 9.75
CA PHE A 127 -17.07 8.35 8.68
C PHE A 127 -16.30 7.04 8.43
N GLY A 128 -14.97 7.11 8.29
CA GLY A 128 -14.13 5.93 8.06
C GLY A 128 -14.27 4.90 9.17
N LYS A 129 -14.32 5.34 10.43
CA LYS A 129 -14.57 4.48 11.60
C LYS A 129 -15.97 3.87 11.55
N ALA A 130 -16.99 4.64 11.17
CA ALA A 130 -18.38 4.18 11.11
C ALA A 130 -18.59 3.05 10.09
N ILE A 131 -17.87 3.07 8.96
CA ILE A 131 -17.94 2.03 7.93
C ILE A 131 -16.82 0.98 8.01
N GLY A 132 -15.94 1.08 9.02
CA GLY A 132 -14.92 0.08 9.31
C GLY A 132 -13.70 0.10 8.38
N LEU A 133 -13.29 1.28 7.91
CA LEU A 133 -12.11 1.42 7.05
C LEU A 133 -10.81 1.11 7.79
N THR A 134 -9.86 0.56 7.03
CA THR A 134 -8.46 0.40 7.47
C THR A 134 -7.56 1.50 6.89
N ALA A 135 -7.92 2.05 5.73
CA ALA A 135 -7.19 3.10 5.05
C ALA A 135 -8.12 4.07 4.31
N ILE A 136 -7.66 5.30 4.15
CA ILE A 136 -8.28 6.32 3.30
C ILE A 136 -7.26 6.71 2.25
N SER A 137 -7.55 6.43 0.97
CA SER A 137 -6.75 6.93 -0.15
C SER A 137 -6.92 8.43 -0.27
N ALA A 138 -5.82 9.17 -0.44
CA ALA A 138 -5.85 10.61 -0.25
C ALA A 138 -4.96 11.41 -1.20
N ASP A 139 -5.35 12.65 -1.44
CA ASP A 139 -4.51 13.73 -1.97
C ASP A 139 -4.43 14.86 -0.92
N PRO A 140 -3.59 14.70 0.11
CA PRO A 140 -3.47 15.69 1.17
C PRO A 140 -2.69 16.92 0.72
N ASP A 141 -3.10 18.10 1.18
CA ASP A 141 -2.25 19.27 1.15
C ASP A 141 -1.12 19.15 2.18
N PRO A 142 0.08 19.69 1.91
CA PRO A 142 1.21 19.59 2.85
C PRO A 142 0.91 20.16 4.25
N ASP A 143 0.05 21.17 4.35
CA ASP A 143 -0.36 21.78 5.62
C ASP A 143 -1.41 20.99 6.39
N SER A 144 -1.87 19.84 5.87
CA SER A 144 -2.81 18.96 6.56
C SER A 144 -2.14 17.96 7.52
N PHE A 145 -0.83 17.73 7.38
CA PHE A 145 -0.16 16.60 8.05
C PHE A 145 -0.21 16.68 9.58
N GLU A 146 -0.12 17.89 10.19
CA GLU A 146 -0.27 18.02 11.65
C GLU A 146 -1.64 17.50 12.15
N SER A 147 -2.71 17.77 11.38
CA SER A 147 -4.04 17.25 11.65
C SER A 147 -4.09 15.72 11.47
N LEU A 148 -3.51 15.22 10.39
CA LEU A 148 -3.51 13.79 10.03
C LEU A 148 -2.70 12.96 11.02
N ASP A 149 -1.60 13.47 11.57
CA ASP A 149 -0.82 12.80 12.63
C ASP A 149 -1.69 12.49 13.85
N LYS A 150 -2.46 13.48 14.32
CA LYS A 150 -3.37 13.33 15.44
C LYS A 150 -4.48 12.32 15.16
N LEU A 151 -5.09 12.42 13.97
CA LEU A 151 -6.21 11.56 13.56
C LEU A 151 -5.77 10.12 13.32
N CYS A 152 -4.64 9.90 12.66
CA CYS A 152 -4.09 8.55 12.49
C CYS A 152 -3.75 7.90 13.85
N ALA A 153 -3.23 8.68 14.80
CA ALA A 153 -2.95 8.19 16.17
C ALA A 153 -4.22 7.82 16.92
N GLU A 154 -5.29 8.61 16.79
CA GLU A 154 -6.57 8.40 17.48
C GLU A 154 -7.37 7.24 16.86
N TYR A 155 -7.59 7.28 15.54
CA TYR A 155 -8.54 6.39 14.86
C TYR A 155 -7.90 5.05 14.43
N LYS A 156 -6.57 4.98 14.33
CA LYS A 156 -5.81 3.83 13.79
C LYS A 156 -6.21 3.50 12.35
N ILE A 157 -6.62 4.50 11.58
CA ILE A 157 -6.90 4.44 10.14
C ILE A 157 -5.71 5.05 9.42
N ALA A 158 -5.19 4.36 8.40
CA ALA A 158 -4.09 4.86 7.60
C ALA A 158 -4.55 5.95 6.61
N VAL A 159 -3.71 6.93 6.38
CA VAL A 159 -3.83 7.87 5.26
C VAL A 159 -2.85 7.44 4.17
N ALA A 160 -3.38 7.02 3.05
CA ALA A 160 -2.65 6.42 1.95
C ALA A 160 -2.60 7.39 0.75
N ILE A 161 -1.52 8.15 0.61
CA ILE A 161 -1.36 9.15 -0.43
C ILE A 161 -1.39 8.47 -1.80
N HIS A 162 -2.32 8.92 -2.64
CA HIS A 162 -2.53 8.41 -3.98
C HIS A 162 -1.76 9.30 -4.99
N PRO A 163 -0.77 8.75 -5.71
CA PRO A 163 -0.08 9.49 -6.74
C PRO A 163 -1.02 9.73 -7.93
N HIS A 164 -0.88 10.91 -8.55
CA HIS A 164 -1.47 11.16 -9.86
C HIS A 164 -0.35 11.40 -10.87
N GLY A 165 -0.55 10.98 -12.11
CA GLY A 165 0.36 11.25 -13.22
C GLY A 165 0.23 12.72 -13.69
N PRO A 166 0.11 12.99 -14.99
CA PRO A 166 -0.09 14.32 -15.50
C PRO A 166 -1.32 14.99 -14.86
N ALA A 167 -1.11 16.15 -14.24
CA ALA A 167 -2.15 16.93 -13.55
C ALA A 167 -2.75 18.03 -14.42
N GLY A 168 -2.54 17.97 -15.74
CA GLY A 168 -2.90 19.02 -16.70
C GLY A 168 -1.82 20.10 -16.86
N LYS A 169 -1.99 20.94 -17.88
CA LYS A 169 -1.02 22.03 -18.21
C LYS A 169 0.44 21.58 -18.35
N GLY A 170 0.69 20.31 -18.73
CA GLY A 170 2.05 19.78 -18.89
C GLY A 170 2.83 19.63 -17.60
N GLN A 171 2.17 19.52 -16.45
CA GLN A 171 2.79 19.36 -15.14
C GLN A 171 2.44 18.02 -14.51
N LEU A 172 3.37 17.47 -13.75
CA LEU A 172 3.11 16.33 -12.88
C LEU A 172 2.44 16.78 -11.57
N HIS A 173 1.67 15.87 -10.99
CA HIS A 173 1.08 16.09 -9.69
C HIS A 173 2.15 16.16 -8.59
N ARG A 174 1.88 16.87 -7.47
CA ARG A 174 2.83 16.99 -6.35
C ARG A 174 3.27 15.65 -5.76
N TRP A 175 2.41 14.66 -5.79
CA TRP A 175 2.65 13.31 -5.26
C TRP A 175 2.90 12.27 -6.37
N TYR A 176 3.50 12.64 -7.51
CA TYR A 176 3.62 11.74 -8.66
C TYR A 176 4.58 10.56 -8.46
N SER A 177 5.41 10.54 -7.41
CA SER A 177 6.37 9.46 -7.15
C SER A 177 6.48 9.10 -5.67
N ALA A 178 6.92 7.87 -5.39
CA ALA A 178 7.18 7.39 -4.04
C ALA A 178 8.25 8.22 -3.31
N GLU A 179 9.27 8.72 -4.03
CA GLU A 179 10.29 9.60 -3.46
C GLU A 179 9.67 10.85 -2.86
N LEU A 180 8.78 11.53 -3.60
CA LEU A 180 8.11 12.75 -3.13
C LEU A 180 7.15 12.45 -1.98
N ILE A 181 6.40 11.35 -2.06
CA ILE A 181 5.52 10.92 -0.97
C ILE A 181 6.37 10.64 0.27
N MET A 182 7.44 9.86 0.16
CA MET A 182 8.30 9.52 1.30
C MET A 182 8.96 10.76 1.90
N ALA A 183 9.43 11.69 1.06
CA ALA A 183 9.99 12.97 1.54
C ALA A 183 8.96 13.78 2.35
N GLY A 184 7.68 13.74 1.94
CA GLY A 184 6.59 14.42 2.64
C GLY A 184 6.17 13.74 3.94
N VAL A 185 6.28 12.40 4.05
CA VAL A 185 5.68 11.65 5.17
C VAL A 185 6.69 11.07 6.18
N LYS A 186 7.99 11.12 5.89
CA LYS A 186 9.02 10.43 6.71
C LYS A 186 9.03 10.86 8.17
N ASP A 187 8.74 12.12 8.45
CA ASP A 187 8.74 12.73 9.78
C ASP A 187 7.33 12.79 10.42
N HIS A 188 6.33 12.20 9.76
CA HIS A 188 4.94 12.15 10.19
C HIS A 188 4.55 10.75 10.72
N HIS A 189 3.33 10.66 11.26
CA HIS A 189 2.81 9.45 11.88
C HIS A 189 3.01 8.20 10.99
N PRO A 190 3.44 7.04 11.54
CA PRO A 190 3.73 5.84 10.74
C PRO A 190 2.56 5.33 9.89
N LEU A 191 1.31 5.68 10.20
CA LEU A 191 0.13 5.36 9.40
C LEU A 191 -0.13 6.35 8.26
N ILE A 192 0.75 7.31 8.00
CA ILE A 192 0.71 8.15 6.80
C ILE A 192 1.72 7.58 5.80
N GLY A 193 1.25 7.18 4.63
CA GLY A 193 2.07 6.55 3.60
C GLY A 193 1.40 6.60 2.24
N SER A 194 1.41 5.52 1.47
CA SER A 194 0.92 5.52 0.10
C SER A 194 -0.17 4.49 -0.19
N CYS A 195 -1.03 4.86 -1.14
CA CYS A 195 -1.78 3.98 -2.01
C CYS A 195 -1.26 4.21 -3.42
N LEU A 196 -0.16 3.54 -3.79
CA LEU A 196 0.45 3.74 -5.11
C LEU A 196 -0.52 3.29 -6.21
N ASP A 197 -0.67 4.11 -7.26
CA ASP A 197 -1.43 3.74 -8.45
C ASP A 197 -0.46 3.50 -9.61
N THR A 198 -0.39 2.24 -10.06
CA THR A 198 0.57 1.83 -11.10
C THR A 198 0.30 2.51 -12.44
N GLY A 199 -0.96 2.78 -12.79
CA GLY A 199 -1.31 3.48 -14.02
C GLY A 199 -0.88 4.95 -13.98
N HIS A 200 -1.03 5.62 -12.84
CA HIS A 200 -0.55 6.99 -12.67
C HIS A 200 0.97 7.09 -12.69
N LEU A 201 1.68 6.12 -12.09
CA LEU A 201 3.14 6.04 -12.17
C LEU A 201 3.58 5.87 -13.65
N ILE A 202 2.97 4.93 -14.37
CA ILE A 202 3.25 4.67 -15.78
C ILE A 202 2.98 5.91 -16.65
N ARG A 203 1.85 6.60 -16.41
CA ARG A 203 1.47 7.82 -17.16
C ARG A 203 2.46 8.98 -16.96
N SER A 204 3.24 8.98 -15.90
CA SER A 204 4.28 10.01 -15.67
C SER A 204 5.34 10.05 -16.79
N ALA A 205 5.51 8.95 -17.53
CA ALA A 205 6.36 8.87 -18.71
C ALA A 205 5.96 9.87 -19.82
N GLN A 206 4.70 10.26 -19.89
CA GLN A 206 4.20 11.27 -20.83
C GLN A 206 4.84 12.67 -20.60
N LEU A 207 5.37 12.90 -19.40
CA LEU A 207 6.11 14.11 -19.02
C LEU A 207 7.58 13.81 -18.67
N GLY A 208 8.14 12.75 -19.27
CA GLY A 208 9.56 12.42 -19.18
C GLY A 208 9.99 11.73 -17.86
N LYS A 209 9.06 11.27 -17.03
CA LYS A 209 9.36 10.54 -15.79
C LYS A 209 9.02 9.06 -15.93
N ASN A 210 10.02 8.27 -16.28
CA ASN A 210 9.88 6.82 -16.38
C ASN A 210 10.00 6.21 -14.98
N LEU A 211 8.87 5.94 -14.35
CA LEU A 211 8.78 5.35 -13.02
C LEU A 211 8.48 3.84 -13.18
N ASP A 212 9.25 3.00 -12.49
CA ASP A 212 8.98 1.57 -12.38
C ASP A 212 8.15 1.29 -11.15
N PRO A 213 6.89 0.81 -11.29
CA PRO A 213 6.00 0.59 -10.15
C PRO A 213 6.57 -0.32 -9.06
N ALA A 214 7.34 -1.35 -9.41
CA ALA A 214 7.95 -2.25 -8.43
C ALA A 214 9.04 -1.54 -7.61
N THR A 215 9.82 -0.66 -8.22
CA THR A 215 10.80 0.19 -7.53
C THR A 215 10.10 1.19 -6.61
N GLU A 216 9.01 1.82 -7.07
CA GLU A 216 8.23 2.75 -6.25
C GLU A 216 7.65 2.07 -5.00
N VAL A 217 7.15 0.82 -5.12
CA VAL A 217 6.72 0.01 -3.98
C VAL A 217 7.86 -0.20 -2.98
N ARG A 218 9.06 -0.56 -3.44
CA ARG A 218 10.22 -0.77 -2.56
C ARG A 218 10.66 0.53 -1.88
N THR A 219 10.56 1.66 -2.57
CA THR A 219 10.85 2.99 -2.01
C THR A 219 9.93 3.33 -0.84
N MET A 220 8.64 3.05 -0.95
CA MET A 220 7.69 3.25 0.16
C MET A 220 7.87 2.23 1.29
N GLY A 221 8.38 1.04 1.01
CA GLY A 221 8.61 0.00 2.01
C GLY A 221 7.36 -0.32 2.83
N LYS A 222 7.44 -0.24 4.15
CA LYS A 222 6.32 -0.52 5.07
C LYS A 222 5.23 0.55 5.09
N ARG A 223 5.42 1.67 4.39
CA ARG A 223 4.42 2.74 4.28
C ARG A 223 3.49 2.58 3.06
N ASN A 224 3.44 1.39 2.45
CA ASN A 224 2.39 1.02 1.49
C ASN A 224 1.16 0.53 2.26
N PHE A 225 0.04 1.26 2.22
CA PHE A 225 -1.22 0.92 2.90
C PHE A 225 -2.32 0.48 1.95
N GLY A 226 -2.20 0.81 0.70
CA GLY A 226 -3.07 0.40 -0.40
C GLY A 226 -2.30 0.37 -1.72
N MET A 227 -2.93 -0.16 -2.74
CA MET A 227 -2.41 -0.19 -4.09
C MET A 227 -3.58 -0.14 -5.07
N HIS A 228 -3.56 0.81 -6.01
CA HIS A 228 -4.38 0.73 -7.21
C HIS A 228 -3.57 0.04 -8.31
N LEU A 229 -4.03 -1.13 -8.70
CA LEU A 229 -3.41 -1.89 -9.79
C LEU A 229 -4.13 -1.54 -11.08
N LYS A 230 -3.41 -0.94 -12.00
CA LYS A 230 -3.89 -0.39 -13.26
C LYS A 230 -2.81 -0.51 -14.31
N ASP A 231 -3.11 -1.09 -15.47
CA ASP A 231 -2.19 -1.10 -16.61
C ASP A 231 -2.60 -0.01 -17.61
N HIS A 232 -1.63 0.58 -18.27
CA HIS A 232 -1.84 1.70 -19.16
C HIS A 232 -1.04 1.56 -20.46
N ASP A 233 -1.70 1.81 -21.58
CA ASP A 233 -1.05 1.94 -22.88
C ASP A 233 -0.68 3.42 -23.12
N ASN A 234 0.60 3.74 -22.94
CA ASN A 234 1.10 5.11 -23.12
C ASN A 234 1.00 5.63 -24.56
N LYS A 235 0.82 4.77 -25.56
CA LYS A 235 0.64 5.19 -26.96
C LYS A 235 -0.81 5.56 -27.25
N LYS A 236 -1.75 4.82 -26.66
CA LYS A 236 -3.18 5.05 -26.84
C LYS A 236 -3.77 5.95 -25.76
N HIS A 237 -3.02 6.26 -24.70
CA HIS A 237 -3.44 7.03 -23.54
C HIS A 237 -4.73 6.48 -22.90
N THR A 238 -4.81 5.16 -22.75
CA THR A 238 -5.97 4.47 -22.18
C THR A 238 -5.53 3.33 -21.25
N ASP A 239 -6.35 3.03 -20.27
CA ASP A 239 -6.17 1.83 -19.47
C ASP A 239 -6.50 0.59 -20.30
N VAL A 240 -5.78 -0.48 -19.98
CA VAL A 240 -5.91 -1.77 -20.69
C VAL A 240 -5.90 -2.93 -19.70
N VAL A 241 -6.38 -4.07 -20.12
CA VAL A 241 -6.25 -5.32 -19.37
C VAL A 241 -4.76 -5.59 -19.09
N PHE A 242 -4.44 -6.05 -17.90
CA PHE A 242 -3.06 -6.33 -17.45
C PHE A 242 -2.26 -7.12 -18.49
N GLY A 243 -1.02 -6.68 -18.72
CA GLY A 243 -0.12 -7.26 -19.72
C GLY A 243 -0.38 -6.84 -21.17
N LYS A 244 -1.39 -5.98 -21.42
CA LYS A 244 -1.59 -5.35 -22.74
C LYS A 244 -0.99 -3.95 -22.81
N GLY A 245 -0.55 -3.40 -21.68
CA GLY A 245 0.19 -2.15 -21.55
C GLY A 245 1.65 -2.40 -21.20
N VAL A 246 2.16 -1.68 -20.21
CA VAL A 246 3.56 -1.74 -19.78
C VAL A 246 3.75 -2.27 -18.37
N LEU A 247 2.67 -2.58 -17.65
CA LEU A 247 2.72 -3.04 -16.27
C LEU A 247 3.24 -4.48 -16.17
N ASP A 248 4.31 -4.69 -15.41
CA ASP A 248 4.75 -6.01 -14.94
C ASP A 248 4.08 -6.32 -13.59
N VAL A 249 2.96 -7.03 -13.66
CA VAL A 249 2.16 -7.42 -12.48
C VAL A 249 2.97 -8.32 -11.54
N ASP A 250 3.75 -9.27 -12.09
CA ASP A 250 4.56 -10.21 -11.30
C ASP A 250 5.61 -9.45 -10.47
N SER A 251 6.32 -8.50 -11.08
CA SER A 251 7.31 -7.67 -10.40
C SER A 251 6.71 -6.79 -9.31
N VAL A 252 5.54 -6.20 -9.54
CA VAL A 252 4.84 -5.38 -8.53
C VAL A 252 4.39 -6.24 -7.35
N LEU A 253 3.76 -7.38 -7.59
CA LEU A 253 3.32 -8.28 -6.52
C LEU A 253 4.49 -8.83 -5.72
N LYS A 254 5.61 -9.18 -6.40
CA LYS A 254 6.84 -9.57 -5.72
C LYS A 254 7.37 -8.44 -4.84
N ALA A 255 7.42 -7.21 -5.33
CA ALA A 255 7.87 -6.06 -4.54
C ALA A 255 7.00 -5.83 -3.30
N LEU A 256 5.67 -5.94 -3.43
CA LEU A 256 4.74 -5.86 -2.30
C LEU A 256 4.98 -6.97 -1.27
N SER A 257 5.22 -8.20 -1.74
CA SER A 257 5.60 -9.32 -0.86
C SER A 257 6.92 -9.07 -0.14
N ASP A 258 7.95 -8.59 -0.85
CA ASP A 258 9.28 -8.33 -0.31
C ASP A 258 9.26 -7.27 0.82
N VAL A 259 8.37 -6.26 0.73
CA VAL A 259 8.22 -5.22 1.77
C VAL A 259 7.25 -5.61 2.89
N GLY A 260 6.64 -6.80 2.81
CA GLY A 260 5.68 -7.29 3.80
C GLY A 260 4.34 -6.56 3.76
N PHE A 261 3.88 -6.18 2.56
CA PHE A 261 2.58 -5.55 2.36
C PHE A 261 1.44 -6.45 2.84
N ASN A 262 0.51 -5.89 3.58
CA ASN A 262 -0.67 -6.60 4.12
C ASN A 262 -1.97 -5.82 3.92
N GLY A 263 -1.96 -4.83 3.04
CA GLY A 263 -3.12 -4.04 2.66
C GLY A 263 -3.95 -4.67 1.54
N MET A 264 -4.90 -3.90 1.03
CA MET A 264 -5.70 -4.29 -0.12
C MET A 264 -5.09 -3.76 -1.42
N ILE A 265 -5.07 -4.61 -2.44
CA ILE A 265 -4.86 -4.19 -3.83
C ILE A 265 -6.24 -3.98 -4.44
N SER A 266 -6.53 -2.74 -4.85
CA SER A 266 -7.74 -2.39 -5.59
C SER A 266 -7.44 -2.39 -7.08
N ILE A 267 -8.09 -3.24 -7.87
CA ILE A 267 -8.07 -3.03 -9.32
C ILE A 267 -8.92 -1.79 -9.60
N GLU A 268 -8.33 -0.80 -10.27
CA GLU A 268 -9.05 0.35 -10.80
C GLU A 268 -8.93 0.34 -12.32
N TYR A 269 -10.05 0.12 -13.01
CA TYR A 269 -10.10 0.03 -14.47
C TYR A 269 -11.02 1.09 -15.02
N GLU A 270 -10.50 2.05 -15.76
CA GLU A 270 -11.25 3.22 -16.18
C GLU A 270 -11.71 3.18 -17.64
N ALA A 271 -11.18 2.24 -18.44
CA ALA A 271 -11.70 2.00 -19.78
C ALA A 271 -13.05 1.27 -19.74
N ASN A 272 -13.77 1.29 -20.87
CA ASN A 272 -15.09 0.65 -21.06
C ASN A 272 -16.08 0.94 -19.92
N PRO A 273 -16.35 2.22 -19.58
CA PRO A 273 -17.14 2.57 -18.41
C PRO A 273 -18.61 2.15 -18.49
N GLN A 274 -19.07 1.70 -19.66
CA GLN A 274 -20.42 1.17 -19.86
C GLN A 274 -20.55 -0.30 -19.44
N ASP A 275 -19.48 -1.09 -19.56
CA ASP A 275 -19.38 -2.43 -19.01
C ASP A 275 -17.90 -2.86 -18.80
N PRO A 276 -17.31 -2.50 -17.68
CA PRO A 276 -15.93 -2.86 -17.37
C PRO A 276 -15.77 -4.33 -16.93
N SER A 277 -16.85 -5.06 -16.67
CA SER A 277 -16.80 -6.38 -16.01
C SER A 277 -16.01 -7.44 -16.78
N PRO A 278 -16.09 -7.56 -18.12
CA PRO A 278 -15.29 -8.53 -18.86
C PRO A 278 -13.78 -8.27 -18.73
N ASP A 279 -13.35 -7.01 -18.85
CA ASP A 279 -11.96 -6.61 -18.74
C ASP A 279 -11.45 -6.76 -17.29
N LEU A 280 -12.29 -6.38 -16.31
CA LEU A 280 -11.97 -6.57 -14.90
C LEU A 280 -11.81 -8.05 -14.56
N LYS A 281 -12.67 -8.93 -15.12
CA LYS A 281 -12.51 -10.38 -14.94
C LYS A 281 -11.14 -10.86 -15.47
N ALA A 282 -10.76 -10.42 -16.66
CA ALA A 282 -9.46 -10.77 -17.22
C ALA A 282 -8.30 -10.27 -16.33
N CYS A 283 -8.40 -9.07 -15.77
CA CYS A 283 -7.42 -8.55 -14.82
C CYS A 283 -7.35 -9.41 -13.53
N ILE A 284 -8.51 -9.81 -12.99
CA ILE A 284 -8.58 -10.70 -11.80
C ILE A 284 -7.92 -12.06 -12.08
N ASP A 285 -8.16 -12.66 -13.24
CA ASP A 285 -7.58 -13.96 -13.60
C ASP A 285 -6.05 -13.87 -13.72
N ILE A 286 -5.52 -12.79 -14.31
CA ILE A 286 -4.08 -12.52 -14.40
C ILE A 286 -3.49 -12.30 -13.02
N PHE A 287 -4.12 -11.47 -12.18
CA PHE A 287 -3.69 -11.25 -10.81
C PHE A 287 -3.61 -12.55 -10.02
N ASN A 288 -4.66 -13.37 -10.06
CA ASN A 288 -4.71 -14.66 -9.35
C ASN A 288 -3.61 -15.62 -9.83
N THR A 289 -3.25 -15.56 -11.11
CA THR A 289 -2.14 -16.34 -11.67
C THR A 289 -0.80 -15.85 -11.15
N ALA A 290 -0.61 -14.53 -11.08
CA ALA A 290 0.62 -13.90 -10.58
C ALA A 290 0.82 -14.15 -9.07
N VAL A 291 -0.24 -14.05 -8.26
CA VAL A 291 -0.18 -14.35 -6.81
C VAL A 291 0.30 -15.77 -6.52
N LYS A 292 -0.11 -16.76 -7.33
CA LYS A 292 0.35 -18.15 -7.15
C LYS A 292 1.85 -18.34 -7.34
N LYS A 293 2.53 -17.42 -8.03
CA LYS A 293 3.98 -17.49 -8.26
C LYS A 293 4.79 -16.97 -7.07
N ILE A 294 4.18 -16.17 -6.20
CA ILE A 294 4.85 -15.55 -5.05
C ILE A 294 4.41 -16.14 -3.69
N SER A 295 3.50 -17.11 -3.70
CA SER A 295 2.94 -17.79 -2.51
C SER A 295 3.80 -18.93 -2.00
#